data_c580e174f11a4e676d3e7b9640dd2004
#
_entry.id   c580e174f11a4e676d3e7b9640dd2004
#
_cell.length_a   1.000
_cell.length_b   1.000
_cell.length_c   1.000
_cell.angle_alpha   90.00
_cell.angle_beta   90.00
_cell.angle_gamma   90.00
#
_symmetry.space_group_name_H-M   'P 1'
#
loop_
_entity.id
_entity.type
_entity.pdbx_description
1 polymer ?
#
loop_
_entity_poly.entity_id
_entity_poly.type
_entity_poly.pdbx_seq_one_letter_code
_entity_poly.pdbx_strand_id
1 'polypeptide(L)'
;LPSVGAQLSDPGNIADNADKISDDWKAFDRAVDSHSGVPQTAARLKERLQDFRNTHASAQAGVSAVAALPGDTLAAALMLKTFGTVSVDGKVSDADLNYLESIADSGSQDVDKNRLTSQAFARAALITDVGVALATELETAGQKWSLGFTPKFQRVDLFNYNTLIKNYDSSAFKGNRYHNTQNGINADIGASMDLDDNWTLGLVAQNLIPRSI
;
A
#
# COMPACT_ATOMS: atom_id res chain seq x y z
N LEU A 1 -25.93 4.68 6.30
CA LEU A 1 -25.44 3.29 6.15
C LEU A 1 -23.92 3.29 6.29
N PRO A 2 -23.36 2.64 7.33
CA PRO A 2 -21.93 2.38 7.41
C PRO A 2 -21.56 1.14 6.60
N SER A 3 -20.35 1.10 6.06
CA SER A 3 -19.75 -0.11 5.48
C SER A 3 -18.28 -0.22 5.89
N VAL A 4 -17.80 -1.44 6.04
CA VAL A 4 -16.42 -1.78 6.38
C VAL A 4 -15.98 -2.93 5.49
N GLY A 5 -14.76 -2.85 4.98
CA GLY A 5 -14.12 -3.93 4.23
C GLY A 5 -12.63 -3.97 4.52
N ALA A 6 -12.06 -5.17 4.55
CA ALA A 6 -10.63 -5.37 4.66
C ALA A 6 -10.20 -6.60 3.87
N GLN A 7 -9.00 -6.54 3.30
CA GLN A 7 -8.35 -7.65 2.61
C GLN A 7 -6.87 -7.66 2.98
N LEU A 8 -6.35 -8.83 3.27
CA LEU A 8 -4.94 -9.07 3.56
C LEU A 8 -4.43 -10.18 2.63
N SER A 9 -3.26 -9.98 2.07
CA SER A 9 -2.52 -10.97 1.30
C SER A 9 -1.06 -10.92 1.73
N ASP A 10 -0.61 -11.93 2.46
CA ASP A 10 0.78 -12.10 2.88
C ASP A 10 1.20 -13.58 2.76
N PRO A 11 1.29 -14.12 1.53
CA PRO A 11 1.60 -15.52 1.30
C PRO A 11 3.01 -15.91 1.77
N GLY A 12 3.90 -14.94 1.99
CA GLY A 12 5.29 -15.16 2.40
C GLY A 12 5.60 -14.78 3.84
N ASN A 13 4.61 -14.44 4.68
CA ASN A 13 4.82 -13.91 6.04
C ASN A 13 5.90 -12.81 6.06
N ILE A 14 5.75 -11.83 5.17
CA ILE A 14 6.77 -10.79 4.91
C ILE A 14 7.09 -9.99 6.16
N ALA A 15 6.09 -9.66 6.98
CA ALA A 15 6.32 -8.91 8.22
C ALA A 15 7.27 -9.65 9.16
N ASP A 16 7.01 -10.93 9.41
CA ASP A 16 7.86 -11.78 10.27
C ASP A 16 9.25 -12.00 9.65
N ASN A 17 9.32 -12.13 8.33
CA ASN A 17 10.58 -12.35 7.62
C ASN A 17 11.45 -11.09 7.60
N ALA A 18 10.87 -9.89 7.50
CA ALA A 18 11.64 -8.64 7.55
C ALA A 18 12.34 -8.45 8.90
N ASP A 19 11.69 -8.76 10.02
CA ASP A 19 12.31 -8.71 11.34
C ASP A 19 13.43 -9.75 11.49
N LYS A 20 13.21 -10.97 11.01
CA LYS A 20 14.25 -12.03 11.01
C LYS A 20 15.44 -11.66 10.15
N ILE A 21 15.23 -11.04 8.97
CA ILE A 21 16.33 -10.54 8.13
C ILE A 21 17.12 -9.46 8.86
N SER A 22 16.44 -8.54 9.54
CA SER A 22 17.10 -7.51 10.35
C SER A 22 17.97 -8.12 11.46
N ASP A 23 17.48 -9.16 12.12
CA ASP A 23 18.24 -9.84 13.18
C ASP A 23 19.43 -10.63 12.63
N ASP A 24 19.24 -11.35 11.52
CA ASP A 24 20.31 -12.06 10.83
C ASP A 24 21.35 -11.09 10.23
N TRP A 25 20.93 -9.92 9.73
CA TRP A 25 21.84 -8.84 9.35
C TRP A 25 22.67 -8.35 10.53
N LYS A 26 22.04 -8.03 11.67
CA LYS A 26 22.75 -7.59 12.89
C LYS A 26 23.73 -8.66 13.41
N ALA A 27 23.37 -9.93 13.26
CA ALA A 27 24.26 -11.04 13.61
C ALA A 27 25.47 -11.11 12.68
N PHE A 28 25.26 -10.97 11.37
CA PHE A 28 26.33 -10.90 10.38
C PHE A 28 27.23 -9.68 10.59
N ASP A 29 26.66 -8.50 10.81
CA ASP A 29 27.38 -7.24 11.08
C ASP A 29 28.31 -7.39 12.29
N ARG A 30 27.81 -7.94 13.40
CA ARG A 30 28.61 -8.21 14.60
C ARG A 30 29.71 -9.25 14.37
N ALA A 31 29.42 -10.29 13.58
CA ALA A 31 30.37 -11.33 13.23
C ALA A 31 31.54 -10.76 12.41
N VAL A 32 31.25 -9.87 11.47
CA VAL A 32 32.27 -9.16 10.68
C VAL A 32 33.13 -8.27 11.58
N ASP A 33 32.51 -7.48 12.46
CA ASP A 33 33.24 -6.58 13.36
C ASP A 33 34.13 -7.34 14.37
N SER A 34 33.70 -8.52 14.80
CA SER A 34 34.47 -9.38 15.73
C SER A 34 35.42 -10.35 15.04
N HIS A 35 35.41 -10.42 13.70
CA HIS A 35 36.17 -11.41 12.90
C HIS A 35 35.91 -12.86 13.36
N SER A 36 34.66 -13.17 13.72
CA SER A 36 34.30 -14.47 14.27
C SER A 36 32.92 -14.91 13.82
N GLY A 37 32.80 -16.12 13.24
CA GLY A 37 31.52 -16.69 12.82
C GLY A 37 30.92 -16.05 11.56
N VAL A 38 31.73 -15.36 10.77
CA VAL A 38 31.27 -14.67 9.54
C VAL A 38 30.67 -15.65 8.52
N PRO A 39 31.29 -16.80 8.21
CA PRO A 39 30.70 -17.73 7.23
C PRO A 39 29.33 -18.25 7.61
N GLN A 40 29.12 -18.59 8.89
CA GLN A 40 27.85 -19.14 9.39
C GLN A 40 26.74 -18.08 9.36
N THR A 41 27.06 -16.83 9.72
CA THR A 41 26.09 -15.72 9.68
C THR A 41 25.80 -15.29 8.25
N ALA A 42 26.79 -15.33 7.34
CA ALA A 42 26.60 -15.07 5.91
C ALA A 42 25.67 -16.12 5.29
N ALA A 43 25.87 -17.41 5.56
CA ALA A 43 25.03 -18.48 5.07
C ALA A 43 23.56 -18.31 5.51
N ARG A 44 23.34 -17.98 6.79
CA ARG A 44 22.01 -17.73 7.33
C ARG A 44 21.34 -16.51 6.69
N LEU A 45 22.08 -15.41 6.58
CA LEU A 45 21.56 -14.20 5.93
C LEU A 45 21.22 -14.46 4.46
N LYS A 46 22.05 -15.22 3.72
CA LYS A 46 21.77 -15.65 2.34
C LYS A 46 20.44 -16.40 2.26
N GLU A 47 20.24 -17.42 3.10
CA GLU A 47 19.00 -18.22 3.14
C GLU A 47 17.78 -17.32 3.36
N ARG A 48 17.84 -16.40 4.34
CA ARG A 48 16.76 -15.45 4.60
C ARG A 48 16.47 -14.53 3.42
N LEU A 49 17.51 -14.04 2.77
CA LEU A 49 17.33 -13.19 1.59
C LEU A 49 16.74 -13.98 0.41
N GLN A 50 17.10 -15.26 0.25
CA GLN A 50 16.49 -16.13 -0.77
C GLN A 50 14.99 -16.32 -0.51
N ASP A 51 14.59 -16.58 0.72
CA ASP A 51 13.19 -16.73 1.11
C ASP A 51 12.39 -15.44 0.92
N PHE A 52 13.04 -14.29 1.11
CA PHE A 52 12.44 -12.96 0.93
C PHE A 52 12.39 -12.51 -0.53
N ARG A 53 13.13 -13.18 -1.41
CA ARG A 53 13.21 -12.85 -2.83
C ARG A 53 11.86 -13.03 -3.51
N ASN A 54 11.41 -12.00 -4.24
CA ASN A 54 10.14 -11.98 -4.97
C ASN A 54 8.90 -12.18 -4.08
N THR A 55 9.03 -11.95 -2.77
CA THR A 55 7.87 -11.94 -1.89
C THR A 55 7.15 -10.60 -2.02
N HIS A 56 5.82 -10.66 -1.97
CA HIS A 56 4.94 -9.50 -2.00
C HIS A 56 3.85 -9.68 -0.96
N ALA A 57 3.69 -8.70 -0.08
CA ALA A 57 2.54 -8.62 0.80
C ALA A 57 1.75 -7.35 0.54
N SER A 58 0.45 -7.44 0.64
CA SER A 58 -0.43 -6.30 0.54
C SER A 58 -1.60 -6.40 1.50
N ALA A 59 -2.03 -5.25 2.00
CA ALA A 59 -3.26 -5.15 2.76
C ALA A 59 -4.03 -3.92 2.30
N GLN A 60 -5.34 -4.02 2.34
CA GLN A 60 -6.22 -2.89 2.09
C GLN A 60 -7.40 -2.94 3.05
N ALA A 61 -7.83 -1.77 3.47
CA ALA A 61 -8.99 -1.63 4.33
C ALA A 61 -9.72 -0.33 4.02
N GLY A 62 -11.04 -0.34 4.20
CA GLY A 62 -11.85 0.84 3.99
C GLY A 62 -13.05 0.86 4.92
N VAL A 63 -13.44 2.07 5.26
CA VAL A 63 -14.67 2.36 5.98
C VAL A 63 -15.39 3.50 5.27
N SER A 64 -16.71 3.40 5.17
CA SER A 64 -17.52 4.52 4.71
C SER A 64 -18.79 4.65 5.53
N ALA A 65 -19.29 5.88 5.58
CA ALA A 65 -20.58 6.22 6.18
C ALA A 65 -21.32 7.18 5.24
N VAL A 66 -22.60 6.91 5.05
CA VAL A 66 -23.50 7.75 4.24
C VAL A 66 -24.74 8.06 5.05
N ALA A 67 -25.07 9.35 5.14
CA ALA A 67 -26.32 9.85 5.73
C ALA A 67 -27.16 10.49 4.61
N ALA A 68 -28.23 9.81 4.19
CA ALA A 68 -29.11 10.28 3.14
C ALA A 68 -30.14 11.27 3.65
N LEU A 69 -30.40 12.30 2.85
CA LEU A 69 -31.46 13.30 3.01
C LEU A 69 -32.37 13.16 1.78
N PRO A 70 -33.49 12.44 1.89
CA PRO A 70 -34.39 12.24 0.78
C PRO A 70 -35.03 13.58 0.35
N GLY A 71 -35.27 13.73 -0.94
CA GLY A 71 -35.97 14.87 -1.52
C GLY A 71 -36.71 14.44 -2.79
N ASP A 72 -37.85 15.05 -3.06
CA ASP A 72 -38.72 14.66 -4.16
C ASP A 72 -38.15 14.99 -5.56
N THR A 73 -37.36 16.06 -5.67
CA THR A 73 -36.74 16.50 -6.93
C THR A 73 -35.22 16.32 -6.91
N LEU A 74 -34.62 16.59 -5.77
CA LEU A 74 -33.18 16.49 -5.53
C LEU A 74 -32.94 15.75 -4.22
N ALA A 75 -32.35 14.57 -4.30
CA ALA A 75 -31.86 13.86 -3.14
C ALA A 75 -30.44 14.29 -2.82
N ALA A 76 -30.10 14.36 -1.53
CA ALA A 76 -28.75 14.65 -1.08
C ALA A 76 -28.27 13.61 -0.07
N ALA A 77 -26.93 13.44 0.04
CA ALA A 77 -26.35 12.61 1.09
C ALA A 77 -24.99 13.18 1.53
N LEU A 78 -24.72 13.12 2.82
CA LEU A 78 -23.38 13.33 3.35
C LEU A 78 -22.60 12.03 3.24
N MET A 79 -21.37 12.10 2.75
CA MET A 79 -20.48 10.96 2.55
C MET A 79 -19.16 11.19 3.28
N LEU A 80 -18.76 10.18 4.04
CA LEU A 80 -17.40 10.02 4.58
C LEU A 80 -16.87 8.67 4.08
N LYS A 81 -15.69 8.65 3.47
CA LYS A 81 -15.02 7.44 3.03
C LYS A 81 -13.54 7.53 3.35
N THR A 82 -13.01 6.49 3.96
CA THR A 82 -11.56 6.32 4.14
C THR A 82 -11.16 4.97 3.58
N PHE A 83 -10.12 4.96 2.76
CA PHE A 83 -9.56 3.75 2.17
C PHE A 83 -8.04 3.80 2.28
N GLY A 84 -7.47 2.73 2.83
CA GLY A 84 -6.03 2.55 2.96
C GLY A 84 -5.55 1.31 2.24
N THR A 85 -4.36 1.40 1.64
CA THR A 85 -3.63 0.27 1.08
C THR A 85 -2.18 0.34 1.51
N VAL A 86 -1.57 -0.82 1.72
CA VAL A 86 -0.15 -0.98 1.98
C VAL A 86 0.37 -2.14 1.15
N SER A 87 1.58 -1.97 0.61
CA SER A 87 2.34 -3.04 -0.03
C SER A 87 3.77 -3.06 0.50
N VAL A 88 4.32 -4.26 0.62
CA VAL A 88 5.72 -4.50 1.00
C VAL A 88 6.32 -5.45 -0.02
N ASP A 89 7.49 -5.08 -0.53
CA ASP A 89 8.22 -5.83 -1.55
C ASP A 89 9.69 -5.99 -1.15
N GLY A 90 10.25 -7.16 -1.40
CA GLY A 90 11.68 -7.44 -1.28
C GLY A 90 12.36 -7.44 -2.65
N LYS A 91 13.41 -6.63 -2.80
CA LYS A 91 14.29 -6.67 -3.97
C LYS A 91 15.66 -7.18 -3.57
N VAL A 92 15.88 -8.48 -3.71
CA VAL A 92 17.14 -9.13 -3.40
C VAL A 92 18.02 -9.21 -4.64
N SER A 93 19.27 -8.75 -4.50
CA SER A 93 20.27 -8.75 -5.58
C SER A 93 20.91 -10.13 -5.70
N ASP A 94 21.03 -10.65 -6.91
CA ASP A 94 21.80 -11.87 -7.18
C ASP A 94 23.27 -11.71 -6.81
N ALA A 95 23.81 -10.51 -6.99
CA ALA A 95 25.19 -10.21 -6.60
C ALA A 95 25.40 -10.33 -5.08
N ASP A 96 24.40 -9.96 -4.28
CA ASP A 96 24.47 -10.10 -2.83
C ASP A 96 24.40 -11.57 -2.40
N LEU A 97 23.51 -12.37 -3.02
CA LEU A 97 23.40 -13.80 -2.73
C LEU A 97 24.70 -14.53 -3.08
N ASN A 98 25.27 -14.27 -4.26
CA ASN A 98 26.53 -14.86 -4.68
C ASN A 98 27.71 -14.42 -3.78
N TYR A 99 27.71 -13.17 -3.33
CA TYR A 99 28.71 -12.66 -2.41
C TYR A 99 28.63 -13.35 -1.05
N LEU A 100 27.44 -13.45 -0.46
CA LEU A 100 27.22 -14.16 0.82
C LEU A 100 27.59 -15.65 0.71
N GLU A 101 27.30 -16.30 -0.43
CA GLU A 101 27.71 -17.67 -0.72
C GLU A 101 29.24 -17.78 -0.74
N SER A 102 29.92 -16.89 -1.44
CA SER A 102 31.39 -16.91 -1.52
C SER A 102 32.05 -16.73 -0.13
N ILE A 103 31.43 -15.94 0.76
CA ILE A 103 31.88 -15.79 2.16
C ILE A 103 31.69 -17.09 2.93
N ALA A 104 30.50 -17.70 2.81
CA ALA A 104 30.19 -18.95 3.49
C ALA A 104 31.14 -20.08 3.10
N ASP A 105 31.45 -20.20 1.80
CA ASP A 105 32.27 -21.28 1.24
C ASP A 105 33.77 -21.06 1.47
N SER A 106 34.25 -19.81 1.39
CA SER A 106 35.68 -19.51 1.57
C SER A 106 36.16 -19.57 3.02
N GLY A 107 35.26 -19.51 3.99
CA GLY A 107 35.59 -19.42 5.39
C GLY A 107 36.19 -18.07 5.79
N SER A 108 36.14 -17.04 4.92
CA SER A 108 36.72 -15.71 5.16
C SER A 108 36.07 -15.02 6.34
N GLN A 109 36.89 -14.41 7.20
CA GLN A 109 36.46 -13.58 8.33
C GLN A 109 36.58 -12.08 8.01
N ASP A 110 37.34 -11.73 6.97
CA ASP A 110 37.54 -10.35 6.53
C ASP A 110 36.74 -10.10 5.25
N VAL A 111 35.61 -9.40 5.40
CA VAL A 111 34.64 -9.16 4.33
C VAL A 111 34.10 -7.73 4.36
N ASP A 112 33.76 -7.20 3.20
CA ASP A 112 33.13 -5.89 3.08
C ASP A 112 31.61 -5.98 3.14
N LYS A 113 31.06 -5.78 4.35
CA LYS A 113 29.61 -5.74 4.59
C LYS A 113 28.86 -4.62 3.84
N ASN A 114 29.57 -3.56 3.42
CA ASN A 114 28.95 -2.43 2.71
C ASN A 114 28.61 -2.73 1.26
N ARG A 115 29.13 -3.82 0.72
CA ARG A 115 28.88 -4.26 -0.64
C ARG A 115 27.43 -4.70 -0.88
N LEU A 116 26.70 -5.06 0.18
CA LEU A 116 25.32 -5.51 0.07
C LEU A 116 24.38 -4.36 -0.31
N THR A 117 23.56 -4.60 -1.36
CA THR A 117 22.69 -3.62 -2.02
C THR A 117 21.22 -4.00 -2.05
N SER A 118 20.86 -5.17 -1.54
CA SER A 118 19.47 -5.62 -1.44
C SER A 118 18.61 -4.63 -0.68
N GLN A 119 17.36 -4.46 -1.12
CA GLN A 119 16.46 -3.40 -0.65
C GLN A 119 15.11 -3.97 -0.21
N ALA A 120 14.50 -3.30 0.73
CA ALA A 120 13.10 -3.47 1.11
C ALA A 120 12.32 -2.19 0.75
N PHE A 121 11.13 -2.38 0.18
CA PHE A 121 10.21 -1.32 -0.18
C PHE A 121 8.92 -1.50 0.59
N ALA A 122 8.44 -0.42 1.21
CA ALA A 122 7.10 -0.40 1.77
C ALA A 122 6.40 0.88 1.30
N ARG A 123 5.22 0.71 0.74
CA ARG A 123 4.40 1.80 0.24
C ARG A 123 3.04 1.72 0.85
N ALA A 124 2.52 2.85 1.29
CA ALA A 124 1.15 2.92 1.77
C ALA A 124 0.48 4.19 1.25
N ALA A 125 -0.82 4.10 1.06
CA ALA A 125 -1.67 5.23 0.74
C ALA A 125 -2.91 5.18 1.62
N LEU A 126 -3.29 6.34 2.15
CA LEU A 126 -4.55 6.53 2.86
C LEU A 126 -5.30 7.67 2.18
N ILE A 127 -6.49 7.39 1.71
CA ILE A 127 -7.35 8.36 1.04
C ILE A 127 -8.58 8.58 1.89
N THR A 128 -8.85 9.82 2.26
CA THR A 128 -10.03 10.22 3.00
C THR A 128 -10.82 11.23 2.19
N ASP A 129 -12.06 10.90 1.90
CA ASP A 129 -13.02 11.73 1.17
C ASP A 129 -14.16 12.15 2.10
N VAL A 130 -14.46 13.45 2.11
CA VAL A 130 -15.67 14.01 2.74
C VAL A 130 -16.42 14.77 1.67
N GLY A 131 -17.66 14.42 1.40
CA GLY A 131 -18.41 14.99 0.28
C GLY A 131 -19.90 15.04 0.50
N VAL A 132 -20.56 15.73 -0.44
CA VAL A 132 -22.01 15.80 -0.54
C VAL A 132 -22.42 15.17 -1.88
N ALA A 133 -23.08 14.03 -1.84
CA ALA A 133 -23.67 13.44 -3.02
C ALA A 133 -25.03 14.10 -3.29
N LEU A 134 -25.25 14.49 -4.54
CA LEU A 134 -26.51 15.04 -5.05
C LEU A 134 -27.00 14.12 -6.16
N ALA A 135 -28.28 13.81 -6.17
CA ALA A 135 -28.88 12.97 -7.20
C ALA A 135 -30.26 13.50 -7.60
N THR A 136 -30.56 13.42 -8.88
CA THR A 136 -31.87 13.77 -9.44
C THR A 136 -32.29 12.73 -10.46
N GLU A 137 -33.59 12.57 -10.61
CA GLU A 137 -34.19 11.75 -11.65
C GLU A 137 -34.69 12.62 -12.80
N LEU A 138 -34.48 12.13 -14.01
CA LEU A 138 -34.93 12.74 -15.25
C LEU A 138 -35.67 11.69 -16.08
N GLU A 139 -36.82 12.05 -16.61
CA GLU A 139 -37.52 11.23 -17.57
C GLU A 139 -37.36 11.83 -18.96
N THR A 140 -36.78 11.08 -19.88
CA THR A 140 -36.60 11.51 -21.27
C THR A 140 -36.74 10.32 -22.20
N ALA A 141 -37.45 10.54 -23.35
CA ALA A 141 -37.74 9.50 -24.32
C ALA A 141 -38.43 8.24 -23.74
N GLY A 142 -39.25 8.42 -22.69
CA GLY A 142 -39.94 7.32 -22.00
C GLY A 142 -39.07 6.44 -21.13
N GLN A 143 -37.81 6.88 -20.83
CA GLN A 143 -36.91 6.19 -19.95
C GLN A 143 -36.54 7.06 -18.74
N LYS A 144 -36.41 6.41 -17.58
CA LYS A 144 -35.98 7.05 -16.34
C LYS A 144 -34.45 7.00 -16.22
N TRP A 145 -33.87 8.15 -16.02
CA TRP A 145 -32.46 8.32 -15.77
C TRP A 145 -32.22 8.89 -14.38
N SER A 146 -31.28 8.33 -13.65
CA SER A 146 -30.81 8.93 -12.41
C SER A 146 -29.40 9.50 -12.63
N LEU A 147 -29.21 10.78 -12.34
CA LEU A 147 -27.94 11.47 -12.47
C LEU A 147 -27.42 11.84 -11.10
N GLY A 148 -26.13 11.59 -10.86
CA GLY A 148 -25.45 11.87 -9.60
C GLY A 148 -24.20 12.73 -9.78
N PHE A 149 -23.97 13.65 -8.85
CA PHE A 149 -22.77 14.45 -8.74
C PHE A 149 -22.32 14.55 -7.28
N THR A 150 -21.04 14.28 -7.01
CA THR A 150 -20.52 14.27 -5.65
C THR A 150 -19.25 15.14 -5.59
N PRO A 151 -19.37 16.44 -5.30
CA PRO A 151 -18.22 17.26 -4.91
C PRO A 151 -17.71 16.78 -3.55
N LYS A 152 -16.38 16.69 -3.42
CA LYS A 152 -15.73 16.20 -2.23
C LYS A 152 -14.41 16.89 -1.92
N PHE A 153 -14.11 17.02 -0.65
CA PHE A 153 -12.77 17.28 -0.15
C PHE A 153 -12.04 15.95 -0.01
N GLN A 154 -10.85 15.88 -0.54
CA GLN A 154 -10.03 14.67 -0.53
C GLN A 154 -8.68 14.95 0.10
N ARG A 155 -8.31 14.14 1.09
CA ARG A 155 -6.98 14.07 1.67
C ARG A 155 -6.32 12.78 1.23
N VAL A 156 -5.09 12.88 0.74
CA VAL A 156 -4.26 11.74 0.36
C VAL A 156 -2.98 11.79 1.19
N ASP A 157 -2.76 10.76 1.98
CA ASP A 157 -1.53 10.54 2.75
C ASP A 157 -0.77 9.40 2.11
N LEU A 158 0.46 9.67 1.66
CA LEU A 158 1.34 8.69 1.03
C LEU A 158 2.54 8.41 1.91
N PHE A 159 2.92 7.14 1.98
CA PHE A 159 4.13 6.66 2.61
C PHE A 159 4.96 5.91 1.57
N ASN A 160 6.23 6.28 1.43
CA ASN A 160 7.15 5.61 0.53
C ASN A 160 8.47 5.37 1.26
N TYR A 161 8.60 4.17 1.82
CA TYR A 161 9.81 3.75 2.52
C TYR A 161 10.62 2.84 1.60
N ASN A 162 11.83 3.27 1.28
CA ASN A 162 12.80 2.50 0.52
C ASN A 162 14.12 2.51 1.29
N THR A 163 14.62 1.34 1.63
CA THR A 163 15.87 1.22 2.37
C THR A 163 16.66 0.00 1.94
N LEU A 164 17.99 0.10 2.07
CA LEU A 164 18.85 -1.08 2.03
C LEU A 164 18.51 -1.98 3.21
N ILE A 165 18.51 -3.29 3.02
CA ILE A 165 18.20 -4.26 4.09
C ILE A 165 19.12 -4.05 5.29
N LYS A 166 20.37 -3.69 5.07
CA LYS A 166 21.34 -3.36 6.13
C LYS A 166 20.95 -2.16 7.01
N ASN A 167 20.08 -1.28 6.52
CA ASN A 167 19.62 -0.07 7.20
C ASN A 167 18.14 -0.19 7.60
N TYR A 168 17.56 -1.38 7.50
CA TYR A 168 16.16 -1.58 7.84
C TYR A 168 15.93 -1.33 9.34
N ASP A 169 14.98 -0.45 9.62
CA ASP A 169 14.52 -0.13 10.96
C ASP A 169 13.01 0.02 10.93
N SER A 170 12.31 -0.91 11.56
CA SER A 170 10.85 -0.90 11.64
C SER A 170 10.30 0.35 12.36
N SER A 171 11.07 0.99 13.23
CA SER A 171 10.68 2.22 13.91
C SER A 171 10.76 3.46 12.99
N ALA A 172 11.63 3.43 11.99
CA ALA A 172 11.80 4.52 11.02
C ALA A 172 10.57 4.72 10.12
N PHE A 173 9.70 3.70 10.00
CA PHE A 173 8.44 3.76 9.24
C PHE A 173 7.50 4.86 9.75
N LYS A 174 7.61 5.27 11.01
CA LYS A 174 6.81 6.33 11.62
C LYS A 174 7.36 7.74 11.39
N GLY A 175 8.51 7.85 10.71
CA GLY A 175 9.18 9.14 10.50
C GLY A 175 8.51 9.99 9.43
N ASN A 176 8.35 11.30 9.70
CA ASN A 176 7.78 12.28 8.76
C ASN A 176 8.50 12.36 7.40
N ARG A 177 9.74 11.88 7.32
CA ARG A 177 10.56 11.91 6.11
C ARG A 177 9.99 11.08 4.95
N TYR A 178 9.20 10.06 5.26
CA TYR A 178 8.61 9.13 4.29
C TYR A 178 7.14 9.40 4.02
N HIS A 179 6.60 10.47 4.61
CA HIS A 179 5.20 10.82 4.56
C HIS A 179 4.98 12.08 3.73
N ASN A 180 4.07 12.00 2.77
CA ASN A 180 3.61 13.13 1.98
C ASN A 180 2.09 13.22 2.08
N THR A 181 1.58 14.40 2.47
CA THR A 181 0.14 14.65 2.57
C THR A 181 -0.28 15.71 1.56
N GLN A 182 -1.32 15.40 0.81
CA GLN A 182 -1.96 16.35 -0.09
C GLN A 182 -3.45 16.47 0.21
N ASN A 183 -3.94 17.71 0.21
CA ASN A 183 -5.34 18.04 0.36
C ASN A 183 -5.86 18.74 -0.89
N GLY A 184 -7.14 18.59 -1.19
CA GLY A 184 -7.76 19.34 -2.25
C GLY A 184 -9.19 18.92 -2.51
N ILE A 185 -9.81 19.51 -3.51
CA ILE A 185 -11.15 19.19 -3.98
C ILE A 185 -11.10 18.15 -5.09
N ASN A 186 -12.12 17.32 -5.15
CA ASN A 186 -12.34 16.35 -6.22
C ASN A 186 -13.85 16.23 -6.48
N ALA A 187 -14.23 15.49 -7.50
CA ALA A 187 -15.63 15.22 -7.78
C ALA A 187 -15.82 13.84 -8.42
N ASP A 188 -16.99 13.27 -8.21
CA ASP A 188 -17.44 12.07 -8.87
C ASP A 188 -18.75 12.36 -9.62
N ILE A 189 -18.99 11.71 -10.76
CA ILE A 189 -20.25 11.74 -11.48
C ILE A 189 -20.75 10.33 -11.72
N GLY A 190 -22.05 10.18 -11.75
CA GLY A 190 -22.69 8.92 -12.07
C GLY A 190 -23.98 9.12 -12.85
N ALA A 191 -24.31 8.13 -13.65
CA ALA A 191 -25.59 8.04 -14.31
C ALA A 191 -26.07 6.60 -14.26
N SER A 192 -27.37 6.41 -14.08
CA SER A 192 -28.03 5.11 -14.26
C SER A 192 -29.31 5.26 -15.03
N MET A 193 -29.71 4.18 -15.70
CA MET A 193 -30.90 4.11 -16.52
C MET A 193 -31.58 2.75 -16.30
N ASP A 194 -32.87 2.77 -16.05
CA ASP A 194 -33.67 1.56 -16.00
C ASP A 194 -33.98 1.12 -17.43
N LEU A 195 -33.51 -0.08 -17.80
CA LEU A 195 -33.75 -0.68 -19.11
C LEU A 195 -35.15 -1.32 -19.15
N ASP A 196 -35.51 -1.97 -18.07
CA ASP A 196 -36.83 -2.58 -17.81
C ASP A 196 -37.02 -2.76 -16.28
N ASP A 197 -38.10 -3.41 -15.86
CA ASP A 197 -38.44 -3.63 -14.44
C ASP A 197 -37.39 -4.46 -13.67
N ASN A 198 -36.47 -5.13 -14.36
CA ASN A 198 -35.50 -6.06 -13.78
C ASN A 198 -34.03 -5.62 -13.99
N TRP A 199 -33.79 -4.71 -14.93
CA TRP A 199 -32.40 -4.33 -15.31
C TRP A 199 -32.18 -2.84 -15.23
N THR A 200 -31.18 -2.45 -14.46
CA THR A 200 -30.63 -1.08 -14.39
C THR A 200 -29.18 -1.08 -14.86
N LEU A 201 -28.87 -0.23 -15.81
CA LEU A 201 -27.50 0.04 -16.24
C LEU A 201 -26.96 1.27 -15.51
N GLY A 202 -25.77 1.17 -14.91
CA GLY A 202 -25.12 2.29 -14.23
C GLY A 202 -23.68 2.50 -14.66
N LEU A 203 -23.25 3.75 -14.73
CA LEU A 203 -21.89 4.16 -14.97
C LEU A 203 -21.46 5.21 -13.94
N VAL A 204 -20.27 5.07 -13.40
CA VAL A 204 -19.69 6.01 -12.44
C VAL A 204 -18.26 6.35 -12.86
N ALA A 205 -17.93 7.65 -12.90
CA ALA A 205 -16.58 8.16 -13.03
C ALA A 205 -16.18 8.85 -11.71
N GLN A 206 -15.10 8.39 -11.10
CA GLN A 206 -14.62 8.87 -9.81
C GLN A 206 -13.30 9.62 -9.96
N ASN A 207 -13.08 10.57 -9.04
CA ASN A 207 -11.84 11.35 -8.97
C ASN A 207 -11.52 12.09 -10.28
N LEU A 208 -12.47 12.88 -10.74
CA LEU A 208 -12.41 13.59 -12.03
C LEU A 208 -11.30 14.61 -12.12
N ILE A 209 -10.79 15.11 -10.98
CA ILE A 209 -9.71 16.09 -10.94
C ILE A 209 -8.39 15.34 -10.71
N PRO A 210 -7.56 15.16 -11.76
CA PRO A 210 -6.28 14.48 -11.64
C PRO A 210 -5.32 15.27 -10.74
N ARG A 211 -4.45 14.57 -10.02
CA ARG A 211 -3.40 15.16 -9.18
C ARG A 211 -2.05 14.54 -9.48
N SER A 212 -1.04 15.37 -9.50
CA SER A 212 0.36 14.93 -9.44
C SER A 212 0.76 14.82 -7.98
N ILE A 213 1.21 13.62 -7.57
CA ILE A 213 1.63 13.31 -6.21
C ILE A 213 3.13 12.99 -6.22
#